data_e7639e444e99c668ab12b3527f9c59f0
#
_entry.id   e7639e444e99c668ab12b3527f9c59f0
#
_cell.length_a   1.000
_cell.length_b   1.000
_cell.length_c   1.000
_cell.angle_alpha   90.00
_cell.angle_beta   90.00
_cell.angle_gamma   90.00
#
_symmetry.space_group_name_H-M   'P 1'
#
loop_
_entity.id
_entity.type
_entity.pdbx_description
1 polymer ?
#
loop_
_entity_poly.entity_id
_entity_poly.type
_entity_poly.pdbx_seq_one_letter_code
_entity_poly.pdbx_strand_id
1 'polypeptide(L)'
;MSWGELGVLMLKAKESVDQYGDEEPRRIFKQKRLALPWSEEGGEMVALAEAANYKMSDPWDAEAAITPKARVVEQKDAVPGSIPFRTMGVDVQRGHFWVTVRRWAKTGHSRLMAFARIDSWGNVEAFAKQHGVHHAMVLVDSGDNTTEVYRETAKRNWKTAKGSGSDDFAVTDKSGNTTRRFYSEKQSIVVPGIPQRAILIVHSATAGKDLLHGLRARRVWTYAIDATPEYVEQLSAEVRVKDKRTGKPMWILPQGKKDNHALDTEILALLAAVRWGIAGRETAETDLQPS
;
A
#
# COMPACT_ATOMS: atom_id res chain seq x y z
N MET A 1 13.91 -0.24 -39.61
CA MET A 1 12.63 0.50 -39.55
C MET A 1 12.93 1.92 -39.11
N SER A 2 12.53 2.91 -39.89
CA SER A 2 12.68 4.32 -39.51
C SER A 2 11.62 4.77 -38.50
N TRP A 3 11.86 5.91 -37.84
CA TRP A 3 10.87 6.51 -36.94
C TRP A 3 9.56 6.86 -37.66
N GLY A 4 9.63 7.25 -38.94
CA GLY A 4 8.44 7.52 -39.77
C GLY A 4 7.60 6.26 -39.99
N GLU A 5 8.22 5.14 -40.32
CA GLU A 5 7.53 3.85 -40.48
C GLU A 5 6.89 3.39 -39.16
N LEU A 6 7.56 3.62 -38.01
CA LEU A 6 7.02 3.31 -36.68
C LEU A 6 5.79 4.17 -36.38
N GLY A 7 5.81 5.46 -36.70
CA GLY A 7 4.69 6.38 -36.56
C GLY A 7 3.47 5.96 -37.39
N VAL A 8 3.68 5.57 -38.65
CA VAL A 8 2.60 5.07 -39.52
C VAL A 8 1.96 3.80 -38.94
N LEU A 9 2.75 2.86 -38.44
CA LEU A 9 2.23 1.64 -37.83
C LEU A 9 1.42 1.93 -36.53
N MET A 10 1.86 2.90 -35.72
CA MET A 10 1.13 3.34 -34.55
C MET A 10 -0.22 3.95 -34.90
N LEU A 11 -0.25 4.83 -35.93
CA LEU A 11 -1.50 5.46 -36.38
C LEU A 11 -2.49 4.43 -36.93
N LYS A 12 -2.04 3.47 -37.74
CA LYS A 12 -2.87 2.37 -38.24
C LYS A 12 -3.41 1.50 -37.09
N ALA A 13 -2.57 1.21 -36.12
CA ALA A 13 -3.00 0.43 -34.94
C ALA A 13 -4.04 1.18 -34.10
N LYS A 14 -3.92 2.51 -33.97
CA LYS A 14 -4.92 3.35 -33.30
C LYS A 14 -6.23 3.40 -34.08
N GLU A 15 -6.16 3.61 -35.39
CA GLU A 15 -7.32 3.65 -36.28
C GLU A 15 -8.13 2.34 -36.24
N SER A 16 -7.45 1.19 -36.19
CA SER A 16 -8.10 -0.12 -36.05
C SER A 16 -8.92 -0.23 -34.76
N VAL A 17 -8.39 0.26 -33.66
CA VAL A 17 -9.13 0.29 -32.37
C VAL A 17 -10.31 1.26 -32.43
N ASP A 18 -10.08 2.47 -32.96
CA ASP A 18 -11.10 3.54 -32.97
C ASP A 18 -12.27 3.23 -33.93
N GLN A 19 -12.01 2.57 -35.06
CA GLN A 19 -13.04 2.27 -36.06
C GLN A 19 -13.69 0.90 -35.92
N TYR A 20 -12.94 -0.11 -35.47
CA TYR A 20 -13.39 -1.51 -35.50
C TYR A 20 -13.35 -2.19 -34.15
N GLY A 21 -12.84 -1.53 -33.10
CA GLY A 21 -12.64 -2.14 -31.79
C GLY A 21 -11.57 -3.26 -31.77
N ASP A 22 -10.78 -3.38 -32.86
CA ASP A 22 -9.77 -4.41 -33.00
C ASP A 22 -8.45 -3.96 -32.35
N GLU A 23 -8.13 -4.55 -31.20
CA GLU A 23 -6.91 -4.24 -30.44
C GLU A 23 -5.66 -5.02 -30.91
N GLU A 24 -5.80 -6.02 -31.77
CA GLU A 24 -4.70 -6.89 -32.21
C GLU A 24 -3.53 -6.11 -32.85
N PRO A 25 -3.77 -5.16 -33.79
CA PRO A 25 -2.68 -4.35 -34.36
C PRO A 25 -1.96 -3.51 -33.31
N ARG A 26 -2.66 -3.00 -32.30
CA ARG A 26 -2.10 -2.24 -31.18
C ARG A 26 -1.25 -3.11 -30.28
N ARG A 27 -1.69 -4.34 -30.01
CA ARG A 27 -0.95 -5.36 -29.26
C ARG A 27 0.36 -5.71 -29.96
N ILE A 28 0.31 -6.02 -31.24
CA ILE A 28 1.48 -6.35 -32.07
C ILE A 28 2.46 -5.18 -32.10
N PHE A 29 1.98 -3.95 -32.25
CA PHE A 29 2.81 -2.77 -32.23
C PHE A 29 3.55 -2.63 -30.90
N LYS A 30 2.86 -2.71 -29.76
CA LYS A 30 3.46 -2.60 -28.43
C LYS A 30 4.46 -3.72 -28.16
N GLN A 31 4.08 -4.97 -28.36
CA GLN A 31 4.93 -6.12 -28.03
C GLN A 31 6.12 -6.28 -28.97
N LYS A 32 5.90 -6.18 -30.27
CA LYS A 32 6.94 -6.50 -31.27
C LYS A 32 7.76 -5.28 -31.71
N ARG A 33 7.27 -4.07 -31.51
CA ARG A 33 7.94 -2.85 -31.97
C ARG A 33 8.50 -2.00 -30.84
N LEU A 34 7.81 -1.95 -29.72
CA LEU A 34 8.25 -1.18 -28.56
C LEU A 34 8.80 -2.08 -27.42
N ALA A 35 8.76 -3.40 -27.59
CA ALA A 35 9.13 -4.38 -26.55
C ALA A 35 8.41 -4.14 -25.19
N LEU A 36 7.23 -3.53 -25.24
CA LEU A 36 6.42 -3.27 -24.05
C LEU A 36 5.48 -4.45 -23.79
N PRO A 37 5.23 -4.80 -22.53
CA PRO A 37 4.25 -5.80 -22.18
C PRO A 37 2.85 -5.36 -22.65
N TRP A 38 2.07 -6.33 -23.12
CA TRP A 38 0.66 -6.13 -23.48
C TRP A 38 -0.21 -6.89 -22.49
N SER A 39 -1.18 -6.21 -21.91
CA SER A 39 -2.29 -6.91 -21.25
C SER A 39 -3.50 -6.91 -22.20
N GLU A 40 -4.04 -8.08 -22.48
CA GLU A 40 -5.22 -8.26 -23.36
C GLU A 40 -6.49 -7.61 -22.80
N GLU A 41 -6.43 -7.05 -21.61
CA GLU A 41 -7.59 -6.64 -20.84
C GLU A 41 -7.73 -5.14 -20.64
N GLY A 42 -7.10 -4.31 -21.47
CA GLY A 42 -7.23 -2.85 -21.36
C GLY A 42 -6.82 -2.32 -19.97
N GLY A 43 -5.90 -3.02 -19.29
CA GLY A 43 -5.40 -2.61 -18.00
C GLY A 43 -4.68 -1.28 -18.15
N GLU A 44 -5.10 -0.29 -17.38
CA GLU A 44 -4.33 0.93 -17.21
C GLU A 44 -2.92 0.53 -16.77
N MET A 45 -1.90 0.84 -17.60
CA MET A 45 -0.52 0.64 -17.19
C MET A 45 -0.30 1.47 -15.94
N VAL A 46 -0.16 0.77 -14.82
CA VAL A 46 0.21 1.39 -13.56
C VAL A 46 1.57 2.03 -13.79
N ALA A 47 1.65 3.35 -13.71
CA ALA A 47 2.91 4.06 -13.81
C ALA A 47 3.87 3.45 -12.77
N LEU A 48 4.98 2.87 -13.25
CA LEU A 48 6.02 2.39 -12.37
C LEU A 48 6.49 3.60 -11.56
N ALA A 49 6.45 3.49 -10.24
CA ALA A 49 7.02 4.52 -9.41
C ALA A 49 8.52 4.54 -9.69
N GLU A 50 9.05 5.70 -9.99
CA GLU A 50 10.47 5.89 -10.11
C GLU A 50 11.10 5.97 -8.70
N ALA A 51 12.33 5.48 -8.58
CA ALA A 51 13.10 5.67 -7.37
C ALA A 51 13.36 7.17 -7.16
N ALA A 52 13.13 7.65 -5.97
CA ALA A 52 13.51 9.00 -5.60
C ALA A 52 14.99 9.07 -5.23
N ASN A 53 15.61 10.21 -5.44
CA ASN A 53 17.04 10.41 -5.18
C ASN A 53 17.32 10.57 -3.68
N TYR A 54 17.11 9.49 -2.90
CA TYR A 54 17.53 9.35 -1.50
C TYR A 54 17.83 7.87 -1.21
N LYS A 55 18.64 7.60 -0.19
CA LYS A 55 18.86 6.27 0.38
C LYS A 55 17.94 6.01 1.56
N MET A 56 17.64 4.75 1.84
CA MET A 56 16.77 4.36 2.98
C MET A 56 17.32 4.89 4.32
N SER A 57 18.65 4.96 4.45
CA SER A 57 19.34 5.46 5.66
C SER A 57 19.45 6.98 5.76
N ASP A 58 19.13 7.72 4.69
CA ASP A 58 19.33 9.17 4.69
C ASP A 58 18.43 9.85 5.72
N PRO A 59 18.92 10.86 6.44
CA PRO A 59 18.09 11.71 7.30
C PRO A 59 16.95 12.35 6.50
N TRP A 60 15.83 12.61 7.17
CA TRP A 60 14.71 13.32 6.55
C TRP A 60 14.12 14.36 7.51
N ASP A 61 14.43 15.61 7.28
CA ASP A 61 14.01 16.73 8.11
C ASP A 61 12.50 16.92 8.17
N ALA A 62 11.80 16.50 7.10
CA ALA A 62 10.35 16.49 7.04
C ALA A 62 9.70 15.35 7.85
N GLU A 63 10.48 14.41 8.36
CA GLU A 63 9.96 13.38 9.27
C GLU A 63 9.51 14.04 10.57
N ALA A 64 8.22 14.35 10.63
CA ALA A 64 7.68 15.06 11.77
C ALA A 64 7.43 14.12 12.93
N ALA A 65 7.81 14.59 14.12
CA ALA A 65 7.23 14.08 15.35
C ALA A 65 5.73 14.43 15.36
N ILE A 66 4.86 13.43 15.51
CA ILE A 66 3.42 13.63 15.62
C ILE A 66 3.05 13.58 17.09
N THR A 67 2.48 14.69 17.58
CA THR A 67 1.69 14.63 18.79
C THR A 67 0.32 14.06 18.40
N PRO A 68 -0.06 12.90 18.89
CA PRO A 68 -1.40 12.38 18.63
C PRO A 68 -2.38 13.45 19.12
N LYS A 69 -3.19 14.02 18.23
CA LYS A 69 -4.38 14.73 18.69
C LYS A 69 -5.18 13.67 19.43
N ALA A 70 -5.31 13.82 20.74
CA ALA A 70 -6.07 12.95 21.60
C ALA A 70 -7.50 12.85 21.05
N ARG A 71 -7.75 11.89 20.18
CA ARG A 71 -9.10 11.40 19.99
C ARG A 71 -9.40 10.63 21.25
N VAL A 72 -10.28 11.17 22.04
CA VAL A 72 -10.72 10.74 23.38
C VAL A 72 -11.02 9.24 23.55
N VAL A 73 -10.99 8.45 22.50
CA VAL A 73 -11.31 7.01 22.48
C VAL A 73 -10.07 6.11 22.51
N GLU A 74 -8.87 6.62 22.26
CA GLU A 74 -7.63 5.82 22.21
C GLU A 74 -6.63 6.17 23.33
N GLN A 75 -7.08 6.82 24.40
CA GLN A 75 -6.21 7.25 25.51
C GLN A 75 -5.40 6.13 26.19
N LYS A 76 -5.78 4.87 26.04
CA LYS A 76 -4.99 3.74 26.55
C LYS A 76 -3.74 3.43 25.70
N ASP A 77 -3.73 3.88 24.46
CA ASP A 77 -2.61 3.75 23.52
C ASP A 77 -1.96 5.12 23.22
N ALA A 78 -2.19 6.12 24.07
CA ALA A 78 -1.60 7.43 23.93
C ALA A 78 -0.07 7.29 23.93
N VAL A 79 0.54 7.66 22.83
CA VAL A 79 1.99 7.70 22.69
C VAL A 79 2.51 8.89 23.46
N PRO A 80 3.28 8.71 24.55
CA PRO A 80 3.81 9.83 25.31
C PRO A 80 4.80 10.62 24.45
N GLY A 81 4.55 11.90 24.29
CA GLY A 81 5.45 12.81 23.57
C GLY A 81 5.28 12.76 22.05
N SER A 82 6.16 13.49 21.37
CA SER A 82 6.25 13.50 19.93
C SER A 82 7.15 12.36 19.46
N ILE A 83 6.64 11.48 18.60
CA ILE A 83 7.44 10.41 17.98
C ILE A 83 7.48 10.63 16.46
N PRO A 84 8.56 10.20 15.80
CA PRO A 84 8.57 10.10 14.35
C PRO A 84 7.41 9.22 13.88
N PHE A 85 6.67 9.69 12.87
CA PHE A 85 5.55 8.91 12.36
C PHE A 85 6.04 7.85 11.38
N ARG A 86 6.24 6.65 11.90
CA ARG A 86 6.68 5.48 11.15
C ARG A 86 5.65 4.40 11.23
N THR A 87 5.31 3.81 10.09
CA THR A 87 4.35 2.70 10.00
C THR A 87 5.05 1.46 9.51
N MET A 88 4.57 0.30 9.95
CA MET A 88 5.07 -1.00 9.54
C MET A 88 3.93 -1.88 9.09
N GLY A 89 4.05 -2.41 7.88
CA GLY A 89 3.22 -3.48 7.36
C GLY A 89 3.96 -4.81 7.45
N VAL A 90 3.27 -5.86 7.88
CA VAL A 90 3.81 -7.21 8.02
C VAL A 90 2.91 -8.18 7.29
N ASP A 91 3.44 -8.86 6.29
CA ASP A 91 2.78 -9.93 5.57
C ASP A 91 3.31 -11.27 6.09
N VAL A 92 2.40 -12.14 6.55
CA VAL A 92 2.71 -13.41 7.21
C VAL A 92 2.71 -14.53 6.20
N GLN A 93 3.85 -15.21 6.08
CA GLN A 93 4.04 -16.36 5.21
C GLN A 93 4.38 -17.61 6.01
N ARG A 94 4.35 -18.78 5.37
CA ARG A 94 4.79 -20.01 6.02
C ARG A 94 6.28 -19.96 6.34
N GLY A 95 6.62 -19.85 7.63
CA GLY A 95 8.00 -19.86 8.12
C GLY A 95 8.78 -18.55 7.94
N HIS A 96 8.17 -17.48 7.48
CA HIS A 96 8.80 -16.16 7.40
C HIS A 96 7.78 -15.03 7.29
N PHE A 97 8.28 -13.80 7.33
CA PHE A 97 7.51 -12.57 7.23
C PHE A 97 8.16 -11.64 6.21
N TRP A 98 7.36 -10.96 5.43
CA TRP A 98 7.79 -9.78 4.70
C TRP A 98 7.39 -8.54 5.48
N VAL A 99 8.28 -7.57 5.54
CA VAL A 99 8.09 -6.39 6.38
C VAL A 99 8.52 -5.14 5.63
N THR A 100 7.65 -4.14 5.61
CA THR A 100 7.97 -2.79 5.11
C THR A 100 7.86 -1.77 6.22
N VAL A 101 8.84 -0.88 6.34
CA VAL A 101 8.80 0.28 7.23
C VAL A 101 8.82 1.56 6.41
N ARG A 102 7.85 2.43 6.68
CA ARG A 102 7.76 3.76 6.06
C ARG A 102 7.78 4.86 7.10
N ARG A 103 8.39 5.99 6.75
CA ARG A 103 8.33 7.24 7.50
C ARG A 103 7.48 8.27 6.74
N TRP A 104 6.83 9.15 7.49
CA TRP A 104 5.82 10.05 6.98
C TRP A 104 6.08 11.48 7.45
N ALA A 105 5.91 12.45 6.56
CA ALA A 105 5.84 13.86 6.90
C ALA A 105 4.41 14.24 7.35
N LYS A 106 4.27 15.36 8.06
CA LYS A 106 2.96 15.93 8.41
C LYS A 106 2.09 16.26 7.20
N THR A 107 2.73 16.53 6.08
CA THR A 107 2.11 16.83 4.78
C THR A 107 1.51 15.60 4.09
N GLY A 108 1.74 14.38 4.61
CA GLY A 108 1.30 13.15 3.96
C GLY A 108 2.34 12.52 3.02
N HIS A 109 3.43 13.21 2.72
CA HIS A 109 4.55 12.61 1.98
C HIS A 109 5.17 11.47 2.76
N SER A 110 5.61 10.43 2.05
CA SER A 110 6.23 9.28 2.69
C SER A 110 7.45 8.75 1.93
N ARG A 111 8.37 8.14 2.68
CA ARG A 111 9.59 7.51 2.18
C ARG A 111 9.75 6.10 2.73
N LEU A 112 10.24 5.20 1.89
CA LEU A 112 10.67 3.86 2.33
C LEU A 112 11.88 3.98 3.25
N MET A 113 11.83 3.31 4.40
CA MET A 113 12.98 3.16 5.32
C MET A 113 13.63 1.80 5.23
N ALA A 114 12.82 0.74 5.12
CA ALA A 114 13.32 -0.62 5.09
C ALA A 114 12.27 -1.56 4.45
N PHE A 115 12.78 -2.60 3.79
CA PHE A 115 12.05 -3.77 3.36
C PHE A 115 12.91 -4.99 3.66
N ALA A 116 12.34 -6.01 4.30
CA ALA A 116 13.10 -7.19 4.70
C ALA A 116 12.23 -8.44 4.76
N ARG A 117 12.88 -9.59 4.54
CA ARG A 117 12.36 -10.92 4.87
C ARG A 117 12.90 -11.33 6.24
N ILE A 118 12.01 -11.71 7.15
CA ILE A 118 12.30 -12.01 8.55
C ILE A 118 11.73 -13.37 8.91
N ASP A 119 12.36 -14.12 9.79
CA ASP A 119 12.06 -15.54 10.03
C ASP A 119 11.28 -15.81 11.33
N SER A 120 11.12 -14.84 12.22
CA SER A 120 10.43 -15.06 13.49
C SER A 120 9.72 -13.81 14.03
N TRP A 121 8.67 -14.00 14.83
CA TRP A 121 7.96 -12.91 15.52
C TRP A 121 8.87 -12.05 16.40
N GLY A 122 9.84 -12.68 17.08
CA GLY A 122 10.81 -11.95 17.89
C GLY A 122 11.68 -11.02 17.07
N ASN A 123 12.11 -11.49 15.88
CA ASN A 123 12.92 -10.69 14.96
C ASN A 123 12.09 -9.59 14.28
N VAL A 124 10.81 -9.82 13.98
CA VAL A 124 9.89 -8.76 13.53
C VAL A 124 9.74 -7.66 14.60
N GLU A 125 9.63 -8.04 15.86
CA GLU A 125 9.56 -7.08 16.97
C GLU A 125 10.87 -6.30 17.15
N ALA A 126 12.01 -6.99 17.06
CA ALA A 126 13.33 -6.35 17.11
C ALA A 126 13.52 -5.37 15.96
N PHE A 127 13.07 -5.74 14.75
CA PHE A 127 13.10 -4.89 13.56
C PHE A 127 12.23 -3.63 13.73
N ALA A 128 11.01 -3.77 14.26
CA ALA A 128 10.17 -2.63 14.57
C ALA A 128 10.82 -1.66 15.56
N LYS A 129 11.45 -2.19 16.62
CA LYS A 129 12.21 -1.39 17.62
C LYS A 129 13.42 -0.70 17.01
N GLN A 130 14.21 -1.42 16.19
CA GLN A 130 15.38 -0.88 15.48
C GLN A 130 15.00 0.31 14.60
N HIS A 131 13.88 0.22 13.92
CA HIS A 131 13.38 1.29 13.05
C HIS A 131 12.49 2.32 13.77
N GLY A 132 12.39 2.27 15.10
CA GLY A 132 11.61 3.23 15.90
C GLY A 132 10.13 3.25 15.57
N VAL A 133 9.56 2.10 15.19
CA VAL A 133 8.12 1.98 14.91
C VAL A 133 7.38 1.73 16.22
N HIS A 134 6.41 2.60 16.52
CA HIS A 134 5.56 2.42 17.70
C HIS A 134 4.58 1.27 17.48
N HIS A 135 4.28 0.48 18.52
CA HIS A 135 3.40 -0.70 18.43
C HIS A 135 2.03 -0.40 17.81
N ALA A 136 1.45 0.77 18.08
CA ALA A 136 0.16 1.19 17.52
C ALA A 136 0.19 1.41 16.00
N MET A 137 1.38 1.53 15.40
CA MET A 137 1.63 1.79 13.97
C MET A 137 1.98 0.52 13.19
N VAL A 138 1.95 -0.64 13.84
CA VAL A 138 2.20 -1.94 13.21
C VAL A 138 0.88 -2.58 12.81
N LEU A 139 0.75 -2.94 11.54
CA LEU A 139 -0.34 -3.75 11.02
C LEU A 139 0.20 -5.06 10.44
N VAL A 140 -0.44 -6.15 10.82
CA VAL A 140 -0.05 -7.51 10.42
C VAL A 140 -1.19 -8.12 9.61
N ASP A 141 -0.90 -8.68 8.44
CA ASP A 141 -1.89 -9.45 7.70
C ASP A 141 -2.34 -10.69 8.48
N SER A 142 -3.65 -10.95 8.44
CA SER A 142 -4.27 -12.10 9.10
C SER A 142 -5.01 -13.01 8.13
N GLY A 143 -4.63 -12.99 6.86
CA GLY A 143 -5.21 -13.84 5.81
C GLY A 143 -4.91 -15.32 6.03
N ASP A 144 -3.67 -15.64 6.33
CA ASP A 144 -3.20 -16.99 6.66
C ASP A 144 -2.91 -17.11 8.16
N ASN A 145 -2.96 -18.34 8.71
CA ASN A 145 -2.68 -18.67 10.12
C ASN A 145 -3.30 -17.71 11.16
N THR A 146 -4.54 -17.34 10.94
CA THR A 146 -5.27 -16.29 11.68
C THR A 146 -5.18 -16.43 13.20
N THR A 147 -5.22 -17.65 13.74
CA THR A 147 -5.18 -17.90 15.20
C THR A 147 -3.83 -17.51 15.81
N GLU A 148 -2.74 -17.87 15.16
CA GLU A 148 -1.39 -17.49 15.61
C GLU A 148 -1.18 -15.98 15.50
N VAL A 149 -1.57 -15.39 14.38
CA VAL A 149 -1.47 -13.95 14.16
C VAL A 149 -2.22 -13.19 15.25
N TYR A 150 -3.46 -13.58 15.59
CA TYR A 150 -4.21 -12.92 16.67
C TYR A 150 -3.52 -13.05 18.02
N ARG A 151 -2.94 -14.22 18.30
CA ARG A 151 -2.20 -14.45 19.55
C ARG A 151 -0.97 -13.55 19.65
N GLU A 152 -0.15 -13.55 18.61
CA GLU A 152 1.13 -12.84 18.64
C GLU A 152 0.95 -11.32 18.55
N THR A 153 -0.05 -10.84 17.83
CA THR A 153 -0.36 -9.40 17.76
C THR A 153 -0.99 -8.90 19.05
N ALA A 154 -1.88 -9.68 19.72
CA ALA A 154 -2.44 -9.33 21.02
C ALA A 154 -1.35 -9.15 22.08
N LYS A 155 -0.36 -10.07 22.16
CA LYS A 155 0.78 -9.98 23.09
C LYS A 155 1.59 -8.69 22.91
N ARG A 156 1.71 -8.18 21.66
CA ARG A 156 2.54 -7.01 21.28
C ARG A 156 1.75 -5.71 21.20
N ASN A 157 0.44 -5.72 21.44
CA ASN A 157 -0.45 -4.60 21.17
C ASN A 157 -0.41 -4.12 19.71
N TRP A 158 -0.08 -5.00 18.78
CA TRP A 158 -0.17 -4.74 17.36
C TRP A 158 -1.60 -4.92 16.86
N LYS A 159 -1.88 -4.44 15.67
CA LYS A 159 -3.19 -4.60 15.04
C LYS A 159 -3.10 -5.56 13.87
N THR A 160 -4.15 -6.32 13.64
CA THR A 160 -4.28 -7.17 12.48
C THR A 160 -5.13 -6.51 11.42
N ALA A 161 -4.82 -6.79 10.17
CA ALA A 161 -5.62 -6.38 9.03
C ALA A 161 -5.98 -7.60 8.20
N LYS A 162 -7.13 -7.54 7.54
CA LYS A 162 -7.58 -8.58 6.60
C LYS A 162 -8.14 -7.92 5.35
N GLY A 163 -7.60 -8.31 4.20
CA GLY A 163 -8.14 -7.91 2.90
C GLY A 163 -9.55 -8.46 2.68
N SER A 164 -10.39 -7.68 2.01
CA SER A 164 -11.75 -8.02 1.64
C SER A 164 -12.00 -7.62 0.19
N GLY A 165 -12.89 -8.35 -0.48
CA GLY A 165 -13.44 -7.98 -1.78
C GLY A 165 -14.49 -6.87 -1.73
N SER A 166 -14.82 -6.35 -0.55
CA SER A 166 -15.75 -5.21 -0.42
C SER A 166 -15.09 -3.93 -0.93
N ASP A 167 -15.86 -3.11 -1.64
CA ASP A 167 -15.34 -1.85 -2.20
C ASP A 167 -15.08 -0.82 -1.10
N ASP A 168 -15.98 -0.74 -0.11
CA ASP A 168 -15.89 0.18 1.02
C ASP A 168 -16.66 -0.32 2.26
N PHE A 169 -16.56 0.44 3.34
CA PHE A 169 -17.24 0.19 4.62
C PHE A 169 -17.93 1.46 5.10
N ALA A 170 -19.21 1.34 5.43
CA ALA A 170 -19.94 2.40 6.12
C ALA A 170 -19.49 2.45 7.58
N VAL A 171 -19.09 3.61 8.03
CA VAL A 171 -18.66 3.84 9.42
C VAL A 171 -19.44 5.01 9.98
N THR A 172 -20.17 4.76 11.05
CA THR A 172 -20.98 5.78 11.74
C THR A 172 -20.21 6.32 12.95
N ASP A 173 -20.05 7.62 13.01
CA ASP A 173 -19.43 8.28 14.15
C ASP A 173 -20.40 8.39 15.35
N LYS A 174 -19.91 8.88 16.49
CA LYS A 174 -20.72 9.03 17.70
C LYS A 174 -21.85 10.05 17.55
N SER A 175 -21.77 10.94 16.56
CA SER A 175 -22.79 11.93 16.26
C SER A 175 -23.85 11.41 15.28
N GLY A 176 -23.76 10.14 14.87
CA GLY A 176 -24.68 9.51 13.92
C GLY A 176 -24.34 9.76 12.45
N ASN A 177 -23.26 10.49 12.12
CA ASN A 177 -22.87 10.73 10.75
C ASN A 177 -22.20 9.48 10.16
N THR A 178 -22.70 9.00 9.03
CA THR A 178 -22.13 7.85 8.32
C THR A 178 -21.21 8.33 7.21
N THR A 179 -19.96 7.87 7.24
CA THR A 179 -18.97 8.09 6.19
C THR A 179 -18.58 6.75 5.55
N ARG A 180 -18.23 6.75 4.27
CA ARG A 180 -17.68 5.57 3.59
C ARG A 180 -16.18 5.68 3.50
N ARG A 181 -15.48 4.59 3.83
CA ARG A 181 -14.02 4.51 3.76
C ARG A 181 -13.58 3.10 3.38
N PHE A 182 -12.36 2.94 2.92
CA PHE A 182 -11.87 1.64 2.44
C PHE A 182 -11.51 0.64 3.57
N TYR A 183 -11.79 0.96 4.83
CA TYR A 183 -11.53 0.06 5.97
C TYR A 183 -12.65 0.16 7.01
N SER A 184 -12.87 -0.97 7.70
CA SER A 184 -13.91 -1.09 8.73
C SER A 184 -13.52 -0.39 10.04
N GLU A 185 -14.47 -0.34 10.97
CA GLU A 185 -14.15 -0.11 12.37
C GLU A 185 -13.32 -1.26 12.95
N LYS A 186 -12.67 -0.98 14.09
CA LYS A 186 -11.92 -1.99 14.84
C LYS A 186 -12.88 -3.05 15.38
N GLN A 187 -12.53 -4.31 15.18
CA GLN A 187 -13.18 -5.46 15.79
C GLN A 187 -12.29 -6.02 16.88
N SER A 188 -12.84 -6.18 18.09
CA SER A 188 -12.12 -6.71 19.24
C SER A 188 -12.31 -8.23 19.31
N ILE A 189 -11.25 -9.00 19.12
CA ILE A 189 -11.26 -10.46 19.08
C ILE A 189 -10.72 -11.01 20.39
N VAL A 190 -11.49 -11.90 21.02
CA VAL A 190 -11.04 -12.65 22.20
C VAL A 190 -10.07 -13.74 21.74
N VAL A 191 -8.90 -13.77 22.35
CA VAL A 191 -7.87 -14.79 22.07
C VAL A 191 -7.76 -15.73 23.28
N PRO A 192 -8.05 -17.03 23.13
CA PRO A 192 -7.97 -17.96 24.24
C PRO A 192 -6.59 -17.98 24.89
N GLY A 193 -6.55 -17.86 26.23
CA GLY A 193 -5.32 -17.88 27.02
C GLY A 193 -4.47 -16.60 26.96
N ILE A 194 -4.97 -15.53 26.34
CA ILE A 194 -4.29 -14.23 26.28
C ILE A 194 -5.24 -13.18 26.90
N PRO A 195 -4.81 -12.42 27.94
CA PRO A 195 -5.63 -11.37 28.54
C PRO A 195 -5.96 -10.23 27.57
N GLN A 196 -5.04 -9.90 26.67
CA GLN A 196 -5.20 -8.87 25.67
C GLN A 196 -6.07 -9.38 24.51
N ARG A 197 -6.88 -8.50 23.97
CA ARG A 197 -7.67 -8.79 22.77
C ARG A 197 -6.88 -8.45 21.52
N ALA A 198 -6.97 -9.27 20.49
CA ALA A 198 -6.53 -8.90 19.17
C ALA A 198 -7.47 -7.85 18.58
N ILE A 199 -6.93 -6.92 17.81
CA ILE A 199 -7.70 -5.89 17.11
C ILE A 199 -7.63 -6.15 15.63
N LEU A 200 -8.77 -6.48 15.04
CA LEU A 200 -8.90 -6.71 13.59
C LEU A 200 -9.47 -5.49 12.89
N ILE A 201 -8.92 -5.19 11.71
CA ILE A 201 -9.38 -4.18 10.77
C ILE A 201 -9.57 -4.87 9.43
N VAL A 202 -10.77 -4.84 8.89
CA VAL A 202 -11.02 -5.32 7.53
C VAL A 202 -10.86 -4.16 6.56
N HIS A 203 -10.21 -4.38 5.42
CA HIS A 203 -10.01 -3.32 4.44
C HIS A 203 -10.32 -3.80 3.01
N SER A 204 -10.70 -2.86 2.15
CA SER A 204 -10.81 -3.12 0.72
C SER A 204 -9.41 -3.23 0.11
N ALA A 205 -9.06 -4.40 -0.41
CA ALA A 205 -7.78 -4.59 -1.07
C ALA A 205 -7.67 -3.72 -2.33
N THR A 206 -8.73 -3.67 -3.15
CA THR A 206 -8.76 -2.86 -4.38
C THR A 206 -8.62 -1.38 -4.07
N ALA A 207 -9.43 -0.84 -3.16
CA ALA A 207 -9.38 0.59 -2.84
C ALA A 207 -8.06 1.00 -2.16
N GLY A 208 -7.45 0.12 -1.35
CA GLY A 208 -6.11 0.34 -0.80
C GLY A 208 -5.04 0.45 -1.88
N LYS A 209 -5.08 -0.45 -2.88
CA LYS A 209 -4.17 -0.43 -4.03
C LYS A 209 -4.40 0.79 -4.92
N ASP A 210 -5.65 1.18 -5.17
CA ASP A 210 -6.00 2.38 -5.92
C ASP A 210 -5.49 3.65 -5.21
N LEU A 211 -5.64 3.73 -3.89
CA LEU A 211 -5.10 4.84 -3.11
C LEU A 211 -3.57 4.91 -3.19
N LEU A 212 -2.89 3.78 -2.99
CA LEU A 212 -1.43 3.71 -3.11
C LEU A 212 -0.97 4.15 -4.49
N HIS A 213 -1.64 3.67 -5.55
CA HIS A 213 -1.34 4.07 -6.91
C HIS A 213 -1.52 5.58 -7.13
N GLY A 214 -2.59 6.17 -6.61
CA GLY A 214 -2.81 7.61 -6.67
C GLY A 214 -1.72 8.42 -5.95
N LEU A 215 -1.24 7.96 -4.79
CA LEU A 215 -0.13 8.59 -4.07
C LEU A 215 1.20 8.50 -4.85
N ARG A 216 1.46 7.37 -5.50
CA ARG A 216 2.62 7.19 -6.38
C ARG A 216 2.57 8.15 -7.57
N ALA A 217 1.44 8.23 -8.25
CA ALA A 217 1.27 9.12 -9.40
C ALA A 217 1.51 10.60 -9.05
N ARG A 218 1.13 11.02 -7.83
CA ARG A 218 1.37 12.38 -7.30
C ARG A 218 2.77 12.58 -6.71
N ARG A 219 3.61 11.54 -6.69
CA ARG A 219 4.97 11.56 -6.13
C ARG A 219 5.04 11.89 -4.63
N VAL A 220 3.96 11.72 -3.90
CA VAL A 220 3.92 11.90 -2.44
C VAL A 220 4.23 10.59 -1.70
N TRP A 221 4.22 9.47 -2.41
CA TRP A 221 4.71 8.18 -1.97
C TRP A 221 5.92 7.79 -2.83
N THR A 222 7.07 7.60 -2.20
CA THR A 222 8.33 7.35 -2.92
C THR A 222 9.08 6.18 -2.30
N TYR A 223 10.01 5.59 -3.06
CA TYR A 223 10.96 4.63 -2.55
C TYR A 223 12.40 5.05 -2.86
N ALA A 224 13.36 4.54 -2.10
CA ALA A 224 14.75 4.92 -2.13
C ALA A 224 15.46 4.38 -3.37
N ILE A 225 16.51 5.06 -3.82
CA ILE A 225 17.33 4.63 -4.96
C ILE A 225 18.06 3.30 -4.69
N ASP A 226 18.31 2.99 -3.44
CA ASP A 226 18.93 1.76 -2.96
C ASP A 226 17.93 0.68 -2.55
N ALA A 227 16.64 0.83 -2.90
CA ALA A 227 15.65 -0.24 -2.75
C ALA A 227 16.07 -1.47 -3.58
N THR A 228 15.88 -2.66 -3.00
CA THR A 228 16.29 -3.89 -3.66
C THR A 228 15.48 -4.16 -4.94
N PRO A 229 16.06 -4.79 -5.95
CA PRO A 229 15.31 -5.21 -7.15
C PRO A 229 14.08 -6.06 -6.82
N GLU A 230 14.19 -6.92 -5.81
CA GLU A 230 13.09 -7.74 -5.32
C GLU A 230 11.91 -6.90 -4.80
N TYR A 231 12.20 -5.84 -4.02
CA TYR A 231 11.17 -4.90 -3.57
C TYR A 231 10.44 -4.25 -4.74
N VAL A 232 11.20 -3.75 -5.72
CA VAL A 232 10.63 -3.04 -6.89
C VAL A 232 9.80 -3.99 -7.76
N GLU A 233 10.26 -5.23 -7.94
CA GLU A 233 9.53 -6.25 -8.68
C GLU A 233 8.21 -6.62 -8.00
N GLN A 234 8.23 -6.91 -6.71
CA GLN A 234 7.05 -7.27 -5.93
C GLN A 234 6.07 -6.09 -5.78
N LEU A 235 6.58 -4.87 -5.65
CA LEU A 235 5.76 -3.65 -5.60
C LEU A 235 4.97 -3.41 -6.88
N SER A 236 5.50 -3.84 -8.01
CA SER A 236 4.94 -3.66 -9.35
C SER A 236 4.39 -4.96 -9.94
N ALA A 237 4.17 -5.97 -9.09
CA ALA A 237 3.77 -7.30 -9.54
C ALA A 237 2.33 -7.36 -10.07
N GLU A 238 1.43 -6.55 -9.50
CA GLU A 238 0.02 -6.55 -9.90
C GLU A 238 -0.31 -5.47 -10.92
N VAL A 239 -1.32 -5.73 -11.72
CA VAL A 239 -1.88 -4.80 -12.70
C VAL A 239 -3.36 -4.56 -12.43
N ARG A 240 -3.82 -3.33 -12.70
CA ARG A 240 -5.22 -2.95 -12.56
C ARG A 240 -5.96 -3.27 -13.86
N VAL A 241 -7.01 -4.05 -13.77
CA VAL A 241 -7.84 -4.47 -14.91
C VAL A 241 -9.32 -4.23 -14.59
N LYS A 242 -10.18 -4.32 -15.61
CA LYS A 242 -11.62 -4.40 -15.43
C LYS A 242 -12.07 -5.85 -15.44
N ASP A 243 -12.82 -6.26 -14.44
CA ASP A 243 -13.48 -7.57 -14.42
C ASP A 243 -14.45 -7.67 -15.59
N LYS A 244 -14.28 -8.67 -16.44
CA LYS A 244 -15.08 -8.85 -17.67
C LYS A 244 -16.58 -9.04 -17.40
N ARG A 245 -16.92 -9.64 -16.25
CA ARG A 245 -18.30 -9.95 -15.89
C ARG A 245 -19.02 -8.76 -15.23
N THR A 246 -18.32 -8.03 -14.38
CA THR A 246 -18.92 -6.96 -13.56
C THR A 246 -18.59 -5.56 -14.06
N GLY A 247 -17.58 -5.42 -14.93
CA GLY A 247 -17.04 -4.12 -15.36
C GLY A 247 -16.29 -3.36 -14.26
N LYS A 248 -16.20 -3.92 -13.04
CA LYS A 248 -15.54 -3.27 -11.92
C LYS A 248 -14.02 -3.34 -12.02
N PRO A 249 -13.30 -2.32 -11.56
CA PRO A 249 -11.85 -2.38 -11.47
C PRO A 249 -11.42 -3.42 -10.42
N MET A 250 -10.38 -4.17 -10.75
CA MET A 250 -9.74 -5.12 -9.85
C MET A 250 -8.24 -5.18 -10.11
N TRP A 251 -7.48 -5.61 -9.11
CA TRP A 251 -6.05 -5.85 -9.22
C TRP A 251 -5.81 -7.34 -9.37
N ILE A 252 -4.99 -7.73 -10.33
CA ILE A 252 -4.62 -9.12 -10.57
C ILE A 252 -3.11 -9.28 -10.62
N LEU A 253 -2.64 -10.42 -10.16
CA LEU A 253 -1.26 -10.85 -10.35
C LEU A 253 -1.17 -11.56 -11.71
N PRO A 254 -0.47 -11.00 -12.72
CA PRO A 254 -0.38 -11.60 -14.04
C PRO A 254 0.30 -12.97 -14.01
N GLN A 255 -0.03 -13.83 -14.99
CA GLN A 255 0.60 -15.12 -15.12
C GLN A 255 2.14 -14.97 -15.23
N GLY A 256 2.88 -15.78 -14.47
CA GLY A 256 4.34 -15.74 -14.42
C GLY A 256 4.93 -14.82 -13.35
N LYS A 257 4.14 -13.93 -12.73
CA LYS A 257 4.50 -13.25 -11.49
C LYS A 257 4.15 -14.15 -10.30
N LYS A 258 5.00 -14.18 -9.29
CA LYS A 258 4.82 -15.09 -8.14
C LYS A 258 4.51 -14.37 -6.84
N ASP A 259 5.14 -13.24 -6.62
CA ASP A 259 5.18 -12.59 -5.31
C ASP A 259 4.78 -11.12 -5.43
N ASN A 260 3.92 -10.67 -4.51
CA ASN A 260 3.46 -9.29 -4.38
C ASN A 260 3.59 -8.77 -2.93
N HIS A 261 4.39 -9.46 -2.10
CA HIS A 261 4.49 -9.18 -0.67
C HIS A 261 4.89 -7.73 -0.34
N ALA A 262 5.77 -7.11 -1.16
CA ALA A 262 6.10 -5.70 -0.98
C ALA A 262 4.86 -4.81 -1.18
N LEU A 263 4.01 -5.10 -2.17
CA LEU A 263 2.77 -4.36 -2.39
C LEU A 263 1.82 -4.54 -1.21
N ASP A 264 1.64 -5.75 -0.72
CA ASP A 264 0.73 -6.04 0.41
C ASP A 264 1.21 -5.38 1.70
N THR A 265 2.51 -5.45 2.02
CA THR A 265 3.07 -4.76 3.19
C THR A 265 2.98 -3.24 3.09
N GLU A 266 3.11 -2.67 1.89
CA GLU A 266 2.92 -1.24 1.65
C GLU A 266 1.46 -0.80 1.85
N ILE A 267 0.49 -1.62 1.45
CA ILE A 267 -0.93 -1.37 1.73
C ILE A 267 -1.20 -1.36 3.25
N LEU A 268 -0.60 -2.27 4.00
CA LEU A 268 -0.74 -2.30 5.45
C LEU A 268 -0.11 -1.06 6.12
N ALA A 269 1.09 -0.67 5.69
CA ALA A 269 1.75 0.53 6.18
C ALA A 269 0.95 1.81 5.85
N LEU A 270 0.37 1.88 4.64
CA LEU A 270 -0.53 2.96 4.21
C LEU A 270 -1.82 2.98 5.04
N LEU A 271 -2.46 1.83 5.26
CA LEU A 271 -3.66 1.71 6.07
C LEU A 271 -3.42 2.23 7.50
N ALA A 272 -2.25 1.93 8.10
CA ALA A 272 -1.85 2.50 9.37
C ALA A 272 -1.82 4.04 9.30
N ALA A 273 -1.16 4.62 8.31
CA ALA A 273 -1.05 6.07 8.15
C ALA A 273 -2.40 6.77 7.91
N VAL A 274 -3.27 6.17 7.09
CA VAL A 274 -4.62 6.71 6.84
C VAL A 274 -5.46 6.70 8.13
N ARG A 275 -5.40 5.65 8.91
CA ARG A 275 -6.14 5.55 10.18
C ARG A 275 -5.72 6.61 11.19
N TRP A 276 -4.48 7.03 11.17
CA TRP A 276 -3.97 8.13 11.99
C TRP A 276 -4.18 9.51 11.34
N GLY A 277 -4.78 9.55 10.13
CA GLY A 277 -5.10 10.77 9.41
C GLY A 277 -3.86 11.52 8.91
N ILE A 278 -2.79 10.81 8.57
CA ILE A 278 -1.59 11.37 7.96
C ILE A 278 -1.67 11.28 6.44
N ALA A 279 -1.88 10.10 5.89
CA ALA A 279 -2.08 9.96 4.46
C ALA A 279 -3.47 10.53 4.08
N GLY A 280 -3.54 11.22 2.94
CA GLY A 280 -4.76 11.88 2.47
C GLY A 280 -4.91 13.35 2.90
N ARG A 281 -3.91 13.94 3.54
CA ARG A 281 -3.89 15.38 3.90
C ARG A 281 -3.35 16.29 2.79
N GLU A 282 -2.84 15.73 1.74
CA GLU A 282 -2.05 16.42 0.69
C GLU A 282 -2.82 17.48 -0.10
N THR A 283 -4.15 17.53 0.05
CA THR A 283 -5.00 18.47 -0.68
C THR A 283 -5.02 19.88 -0.10
N ALA A 284 -4.45 20.08 1.11
CA ALA A 284 -4.55 21.38 1.80
C ALA A 284 -3.33 22.29 1.63
N GLU A 285 -2.19 21.79 1.12
CA GLU A 285 -0.93 22.56 1.07
C GLU A 285 -0.36 22.78 -0.34
N THR A 286 -1.00 22.24 -1.39
CA THR A 286 -0.52 22.46 -2.78
C THR A 286 -0.80 23.88 -3.30
N ASP A 287 -1.56 24.69 -2.57
CA ASP A 287 -1.89 26.07 -2.95
C ASP A 287 -0.93 27.13 -2.38
N LEU A 288 0.09 26.72 -1.65
CA LEU A 288 1.15 27.61 -1.19
C LEU A 288 2.41 27.42 -2.05
N GLN A 289 2.34 27.80 -3.31
CA GLN A 289 3.55 28.16 -4.07
C GLN A 289 4.02 29.54 -3.60
N PRO A 290 5.27 29.72 -3.19
CA PRO A 290 5.82 31.04 -3.02
C PRO A 290 5.93 31.70 -4.40
N SER A 291 5.30 32.84 -4.52
CA SER A 291 5.46 33.80 -5.62
C SER A 291 6.91 34.25 -5.79
#